data_dc24f8e81657626b18590e8642c7c4ee
#
_entry.id   dc24f8e81657626b18590e8642c7c4ee
#
_cell.length_a   1.000
_cell.length_b   1.000
_cell.length_c   1.000
_cell.angle_alpha   90.00
_cell.angle_beta   90.00
_cell.angle_gamma   90.00
#
_symmetry.space_group_name_H-M   'P 1'
#
loop_
_entity.id
_entity.type
_entity.pdbx_description
1 polymer ?
#
loop_
_entity_poly.entity_id
_entity_poly.type
_entity_poly.pdbx_seq_one_letter_code
_entity_poly.pdbx_strand_id
1 'polypeptide(L)'
;LPVRRKGQKVWRMVEVKSSADVKDTHRDDVAIQAYVARASGLKLDSVALAHIESQWVYPGGGDYQGLLKEVDLTDEAFGREEEVKGWIASAQTIVRKRKEPEIGVGRHCSDPYPCGFLDYCQRNADQVEFPVTWLPGNKNNKLRNLIEVEGVSDLRQVPDELLNPKQLRVKTHTLGGSVYFNADGAAAELAQHKLPALFLDFETINFAVPIWKGTRPFQQIPFQFSLHRLSRTGKLTHKEFIDLSGQDPSRRFAEALIAACGERGPIFVYSSFESNRIYELAKRFPKLARPLLAIDDRLVDLLPIASEHYYHPDQQ
;
A
#
# COMPACT_ATOMS: atom_id res chain seq x y z
N LEU A 1 28.72 -11.23 10.25
CA LEU A 1 28.90 -12.34 11.19
C LEU A 1 30.21 -13.06 10.91
N PRO A 2 31.10 -13.28 11.90
CA PRO A 2 32.34 -14.07 11.71
C PRO A 2 31.99 -15.55 11.63
N VAL A 3 32.58 -16.23 10.65
CA VAL A 3 32.49 -17.70 10.48
C VAL A 3 33.89 -18.30 10.31
N ARG A 4 34.05 -19.59 10.57
CA ARG A 4 35.31 -20.29 10.32
C ARG A 4 35.15 -21.29 9.17
N ARG A 5 35.97 -21.16 8.14
CA ARG A 5 36.08 -22.11 7.02
C ARG A 5 37.49 -22.64 6.91
N LYS A 6 37.64 -23.96 7.00
CA LYS A 6 38.97 -24.62 6.95
C LYS A 6 40.00 -23.97 7.88
N GLY A 7 39.57 -23.58 9.11
CA GLY A 7 40.41 -22.93 10.10
C GLY A 7 40.64 -21.41 9.92
N GLN A 8 40.28 -20.83 8.79
CA GLN A 8 40.40 -19.39 8.54
C GLN A 8 39.16 -18.64 8.98
N LYS A 9 39.34 -17.41 9.51
CA LYS A 9 38.26 -16.48 9.81
C LYS A 9 37.80 -15.82 8.52
N VAL A 10 36.54 -16.00 8.19
CA VAL A 10 35.85 -15.37 7.07
C VAL A 10 34.58 -14.73 7.56
N TRP A 11 33.87 -13.99 6.72
CA TRP A 11 32.68 -13.26 7.11
C TRP A 11 31.47 -13.71 6.30
N ARG A 12 30.34 -13.83 6.99
CA ARG A 12 29.01 -13.90 6.38
C ARG A 12 28.35 -12.55 6.53
N MET A 13 27.88 -11.97 5.43
CA MET A 13 27.07 -10.75 5.41
C MET A 13 25.59 -11.13 5.43
N VAL A 14 24.81 -10.48 6.27
CA VAL A 14 23.35 -10.61 6.29
C VAL A 14 22.77 -9.21 6.29
N GLU A 15 22.11 -8.84 5.20
CA GLU A 15 21.32 -7.62 5.10
C GLU A 15 19.91 -7.91 5.62
N VAL A 16 19.34 -7.00 6.42
CA VAL A 16 18.02 -7.17 7.03
C VAL A 16 17.07 -6.11 6.50
N LYS A 17 15.95 -6.54 5.96
CA LYS A 17 14.89 -5.66 5.45
C LYS A 17 13.58 -5.90 6.20
N SER A 18 12.88 -4.82 6.54
CA SER A 18 11.55 -4.87 7.15
C SER A 18 10.42 -5.18 6.16
N SER A 19 10.75 -5.64 4.95
CA SER A 19 9.77 -6.08 3.94
C SER A 19 9.35 -7.54 4.15
N ALA A 20 8.20 -7.92 3.60
CA ALA A 20 7.73 -9.30 3.61
C ALA A 20 8.34 -10.18 2.51
N ASP A 21 8.98 -9.58 1.50
CA ASP A 21 9.55 -10.27 0.35
C ASP A 21 10.88 -9.66 -0.07
N VAL A 22 11.66 -10.42 -0.86
CA VAL A 22 12.88 -9.95 -1.52
C VAL A 22 12.50 -9.22 -2.81
N LYS A 23 12.85 -7.93 -2.90
CA LYS A 23 12.65 -7.09 -4.09
C LYS A 23 13.94 -6.99 -4.90
N ASP A 24 13.85 -6.62 -6.18
CA ASP A 24 15.03 -6.42 -7.04
C ASP A 24 15.97 -5.34 -6.47
N THR A 25 15.40 -4.25 -5.93
CA THR A 25 16.18 -3.20 -5.25
C THR A 25 16.94 -3.69 -4.02
N HIS A 26 16.44 -4.72 -3.33
CA HIS A 26 17.18 -5.35 -2.22
C HIS A 26 18.35 -6.19 -2.75
N ARG A 27 18.19 -6.85 -3.91
CA ARG A 27 19.25 -7.62 -4.57
C ARG A 27 20.37 -6.69 -5.04
N ASP A 28 20.01 -5.53 -5.61
CA ASP A 28 20.95 -4.48 -6.00
C ASP A 28 21.76 -3.97 -4.81
N ASP A 29 21.06 -3.65 -3.70
CA ASP A 29 21.68 -3.17 -2.47
C ASP A 29 22.66 -4.21 -1.90
N VAL A 30 22.26 -5.48 -1.83
CA VAL A 30 23.10 -6.58 -1.38
C VAL A 30 24.33 -6.76 -2.28
N ALA A 31 24.18 -6.64 -3.60
CA ALA A 31 25.29 -6.75 -4.55
C ALA A 31 26.32 -5.60 -4.35
N ILE A 32 25.84 -4.36 -4.18
CA ILE A 32 26.68 -3.19 -3.88
C ILE A 32 27.43 -3.38 -2.57
N GLN A 33 26.74 -3.78 -1.50
CA GLN A 33 27.34 -3.97 -0.19
C GLN A 33 28.40 -5.10 -0.21
N ALA A 34 28.11 -6.22 -0.89
CA ALA A 34 29.05 -7.32 -1.06
C ALA A 34 30.31 -6.89 -1.82
N TYR A 35 30.14 -6.11 -2.89
CA TYR A 35 31.27 -5.54 -3.64
C TYR A 35 32.14 -4.63 -2.75
N VAL A 36 31.51 -3.68 -2.04
CA VAL A 36 32.24 -2.75 -1.16
C VAL A 36 32.98 -3.50 -0.05
N ALA A 37 32.34 -4.48 0.58
CA ALA A 37 32.96 -5.28 1.62
C ALA A 37 34.19 -6.06 1.12
N ARG A 38 34.11 -6.69 -0.07
CA ARG A 38 35.21 -7.39 -0.70
C ARG A 38 36.34 -6.45 -1.13
N ALA A 39 36.01 -5.31 -1.72
CA ALA A 39 36.95 -4.27 -2.13
C ALA A 39 37.72 -3.66 -0.94
N SER A 40 37.09 -3.61 0.25
CA SER A 40 37.76 -3.18 1.49
C SER A 40 38.61 -4.29 2.17
N GLY A 41 38.77 -5.43 1.52
CA GLY A 41 39.64 -6.52 2.00
C GLY A 41 38.95 -7.52 2.94
N LEU A 42 37.63 -7.44 3.14
CA LEU A 42 36.92 -8.46 3.89
C LEU A 42 36.78 -9.75 3.10
N LYS A 43 37.19 -10.86 3.71
CA LYS A 43 36.98 -12.19 3.13
C LYS A 43 35.58 -12.64 3.34
N LEU A 44 34.66 -12.25 2.43
CA LEU A 44 33.28 -12.73 2.46
C LEU A 44 33.22 -14.19 1.98
N ASP A 45 32.57 -15.04 2.79
CA ASP A 45 32.25 -16.43 2.47
C ASP A 45 30.88 -16.56 1.86
N SER A 46 29.92 -15.80 2.41
CA SER A 46 28.52 -15.86 1.97
C SER A 46 27.78 -14.57 2.26
N VAL A 47 26.69 -14.39 1.52
CA VAL A 47 25.81 -13.23 1.58
C VAL A 47 24.37 -13.71 1.63
N ALA A 48 23.58 -13.17 2.56
CA ALA A 48 22.17 -13.45 2.66
C ALA A 48 21.36 -12.16 2.87
N LEU A 49 20.10 -12.20 2.48
CA LEU A 49 19.11 -11.20 2.82
C LEU A 49 18.09 -11.84 3.76
N ALA A 50 17.89 -11.21 4.92
CA ALA A 50 16.86 -11.59 5.87
C ALA A 50 15.67 -10.64 5.73
N HIS A 51 14.48 -11.19 5.55
CA HIS A 51 13.23 -10.44 5.48
C HIS A 51 12.20 -11.00 6.45
N ILE A 52 11.12 -10.27 6.71
CA ILE A 52 10.08 -10.70 7.63
C ILE A 52 9.22 -11.78 6.97
N GLU A 53 9.00 -12.91 7.68
CA GLU A 53 8.04 -13.94 7.30
C GLU A 53 6.62 -13.47 7.70
N SER A 54 5.86 -12.94 6.75
CA SER A 54 4.54 -12.34 7.02
C SER A 54 3.49 -13.33 7.53
N GLN A 55 3.69 -14.62 7.32
CA GLN A 55 2.78 -15.66 7.80
C GLN A 55 3.16 -16.20 9.18
N TRP A 56 4.32 -15.80 9.70
CA TRP A 56 4.75 -16.22 11.03
C TRP A 56 3.81 -15.65 12.10
N VAL A 57 3.47 -16.49 13.08
CA VAL A 57 2.56 -16.13 14.18
C VAL A 57 3.37 -16.03 15.47
N TYR A 58 3.33 -14.88 16.12
CA TYR A 58 4.05 -14.65 17.38
C TYR A 58 3.55 -15.57 18.51
N PRO A 59 4.39 -16.46 19.04
CA PRO A 59 3.98 -17.40 20.10
C PRO A 59 3.86 -16.74 21.48
N GLY A 60 4.36 -15.51 21.65
CA GLY A 60 4.45 -14.83 22.94
C GLY A 60 5.78 -15.09 23.66
N GLY A 61 5.92 -14.49 24.85
CA GLY A 61 7.08 -14.74 25.72
C GLY A 61 8.42 -14.16 25.27
N GLY A 62 8.43 -13.26 24.28
CA GLY A 62 9.66 -12.71 23.71
C GLY A 62 10.38 -13.67 22.75
N ASP A 63 9.73 -14.75 22.34
CA ASP A 63 10.29 -15.70 21.36
C ASP A 63 9.98 -15.21 19.94
N TYR A 64 11.02 -14.76 19.24
CA TYR A 64 10.98 -14.29 17.84
C TYR A 64 11.68 -15.25 16.87
N GLN A 65 11.93 -16.49 17.29
CA GLN A 65 12.52 -17.49 16.40
C GLN A 65 11.58 -17.77 15.22
N GLY A 66 12.11 -17.64 13.99
CA GLY A 66 11.34 -17.81 12.77
C GLY A 66 10.66 -16.55 12.22
N LEU A 67 10.73 -15.40 12.92
CA LEU A 67 10.25 -14.12 12.40
C LEU A 67 10.97 -13.69 11.12
N LEU A 68 12.27 -13.95 11.05
CA LEU A 68 13.09 -13.63 9.88
C LEU A 68 13.35 -14.87 9.05
N LYS A 69 13.13 -14.74 7.75
CA LYS A 69 13.48 -15.72 6.74
C LYS A 69 14.71 -15.23 5.97
N GLU A 70 15.71 -16.06 5.85
CA GLU A 70 16.93 -15.73 5.10
C GLU A 70 16.89 -16.34 3.70
N VAL A 71 17.30 -15.56 2.71
CA VAL A 71 17.49 -15.96 1.33
C VAL A 71 18.98 -15.84 1.02
N ASP A 72 19.60 -16.94 0.60
CA ASP A 72 21.00 -16.93 0.15
C ASP A 72 21.12 -16.21 -1.20
N LEU A 73 21.94 -15.18 -1.25
CA LEU A 73 22.21 -14.38 -2.44
C LEU A 73 23.70 -14.40 -2.81
N THR A 74 24.48 -15.38 -2.28
CA THR A 74 25.94 -15.43 -2.43
C THR A 74 26.38 -15.41 -3.89
N ASP A 75 25.90 -16.37 -4.68
CA ASP A 75 26.29 -16.49 -6.09
C ASP A 75 25.81 -15.30 -6.92
N GLU A 76 24.58 -14.84 -6.66
CA GLU A 76 24.00 -13.69 -7.34
C GLU A 76 24.80 -12.42 -7.04
N ALA A 77 25.04 -12.09 -5.77
CA ALA A 77 25.73 -10.88 -5.37
C ALA A 77 27.20 -10.87 -5.87
N PHE A 78 27.89 -12.00 -5.82
CA PHE A 78 29.25 -12.10 -6.30
C PHE A 78 29.36 -12.07 -7.83
N GLY A 79 28.36 -12.62 -8.54
CA GLY A 79 28.30 -12.60 -10.00
C GLY A 79 28.06 -11.22 -10.61
N ARG A 80 27.54 -10.27 -9.80
CA ARG A 80 27.18 -8.90 -10.25
C ARG A 80 28.31 -7.87 -10.05
N GLU A 81 29.53 -8.29 -9.75
CA GLU A 81 30.65 -7.38 -9.47
C GLU A 81 30.90 -6.37 -10.60
N GLU A 82 30.92 -6.80 -11.87
CA GLU A 82 31.16 -5.92 -13.02
C GLU A 82 29.97 -4.95 -13.25
N GLU A 83 28.75 -5.38 -12.99
CA GLU A 83 27.56 -4.53 -13.04
C GLU A 83 27.66 -3.40 -12.02
N VAL A 84 28.02 -3.71 -10.76
CA VAL A 84 28.21 -2.72 -9.69
C VAL A 84 29.34 -1.73 -10.03
N LYS A 85 30.45 -2.19 -10.60
CA LYS A 85 31.53 -1.32 -11.09
C LYS A 85 31.01 -0.33 -12.15
N GLY A 86 30.15 -0.83 -13.06
CA GLY A 86 29.49 -0.01 -14.07
C GLY A 86 28.62 1.09 -13.47
N TRP A 87 27.80 0.76 -12.47
CA TRP A 87 26.99 1.74 -11.76
C TRP A 87 27.82 2.83 -11.06
N ILE A 88 28.89 2.42 -10.38
CA ILE A 88 29.81 3.37 -9.73
C ILE A 88 30.46 4.30 -10.75
N ALA A 89 30.96 3.76 -11.86
CA ALA A 89 31.59 4.56 -12.91
C ALA A 89 30.61 5.54 -13.55
N SER A 90 29.35 5.10 -13.79
CA SER A 90 28.28 5.95 -14.32
C SER A 90 27.93 7.09 -13.35
N ALA A 91 27.74 6.76 -12.08
CA ALA A 91 27.44 7.77 -11.04
C ALA A 91 28.59 8.80 -10.93
N GLN A 92 29.85 8.35 -10.89
CA GLN A 92 31.01 9.24 -10.87
C GLN A 92 31.12 10.11 -12.11
N THR A 93 30.72 9.60 -13.28
CA THR A 93 30.72 10.37 -14.53
C THR A 93 29.66 11.49 -14.47
N ILE A 94 28.47 11.17 -13.92
CA ILE A 94 27.41 12.18 -13.76
C ILE A 94 27.84 13.28 -12.79
N VAL A 95 28.37 12.93 -11.63
CA VAL A 95 28.80 13.89 -10.60
C VAL A 95 29.89 14.84 -11.10
N ARG A 96 30.73 14.40 -12.06
CA ARG A 96 31.78 15.24 -12.66
C ARG A 96 31.29 16.17 -13.76
N LYS A 97 30.06 16.03 -14.23
CA LYS A 97 29.49 16.93 -15.26
C LYS A 97 29.29 18.34 -14.68
N ARG A 98 29.55 19.36 -15.51
CA ARG A 98 29.28 20.77 -15.17
C ARG A 98 27.83 21.18 -15.40
N LYS A 99 27.08 20.38 -16.14
CA LYS A 99 25.64 20.56 -16.42
C LYS A 99 24.91 19.35 -15.90
N GLU A 100 23.71 19.55 -15.39
CA GLU A 100 22.79 18.49 -15.02
C GLU A 100 22.48 17.58 -16.20
N PRO A 101 22.16 16.30 -15.97
CA PRO A 101 21.70 15.41 -17.02
C PRO A 101 20.35 15.88 -17.58
N GLU A 102 20.18 15.81 -18.89
CA GLU A 102 18.90 16.06 -19.56
C GLU A 102 17.99 14.82 -19.40
N ILE A 103 17.32 14.73 -18.25
CA ILE A 103 16.39 13.64 -17.93
C ILE A 103 15.04 14.26 -17.63
N GLY A 104 14.04 13.96 -18.46
CA GLY A 104 12.66 14.41 -18.25
C GLY A 104 11.99 13.71 -17.07
N VAL A 105 10.89 14.28 -16.57
CA VAL A 105 10.04 13.64 -15.55
C VAL A 105 9.38 12.40 -16.14
N GLY A 106 9.43 11.27 -15.42
CA GLY A 106 8.86 10.00 -15.89
C GLY A 106 8.69 9.01 -14.73
N ARG A 107 8.34 7.76 -15.07
CA ARG A 107 8.10 6.69 -14.09
C ARG A 107 9.26 6.50 -13.11
N HIS A 108 10.49 6.62 -13.57
CA HIS A 108 11.71 6.52 -12.73
C HIS A 108 11.78 7.55 -11.60
N CYS A 109 10.94 8.60 -11.65
CA CYS A 109 10.87 9.60 -10.58
C CYS A 109 10.07 9.14 -9.35
N SER A 110 9.30 8.06 -9.47
CA SER A 110 8.49 7.50 -8.39
C SER A 110 8.68 5.99 -8.17
N ASP A 111 9.34 5.30 -9.11
CA ASP A 111 9.56 3.86 -9.06
C ASP A 111 11.06 3.56 -9.15
N PRO A 112 11.65 2.84 -8.20
CA PRO A 112 11.03 2.14 -7.04
C PRO A 112 10.79 3.03 -5.80
N TYR A 113 11.35 4.23 -5.78
CA TYR A 113 11.20 5.21 -4.69
C TYR A 113 11.04 6.62 -5.24
N PRO A 114 10.37 7.53 -4.51
CA PRO A 114 10.29 8.94 -4.88
C PRO A 114 11.69 9.54 -5.04
N CYS A 115 11.94 10.16 -6.20
CA CYS A 115 13.19 10.85 -6.47
C CYS A 115 13.25 12.16 -5.68
N GLY A 116 14.35 12.40 -4.96
CA GLY A 116 14.53 13.65 -4.21
C GLY A 116 14.63 14.91 -5.07
N PHE A 117 14.78 14.77 -6.38
CA PHE A 117 14.80 15.89 -7.33
C PHE A 117 13.49 16.08 -8.09
N LEU A 118 12.43 15.30 -7.77
CA LEU A 118 11.16 15.34 -8.51
C LEU A 118 10.58 16.77 -8.57
N ASP A 119 10.49 17.45 -7.43
CA ASP A 119 9.95 18.82 -7.35
C ASP A 119 10.76 19.82 -8.17
N TYR A 120 12.09 19.64 -8.21
CA TYR A 120 12.98 20.48 -9.03
C TYR A 120 12.72 20.25 -10.52
N CYS A 121 12.68 18.99 -10.94
CA CYS A 121 12.45 18.62 -12.33
C CYS A 121 11.05 19.02 -12.80
N GLN A 122 10.02 18.86 -11.97
CA GLN A 122 8.65 19.28 -12.30
C GLN A 122 8.52 20.78 -12.48
N ARG A 123 9.23 21.60 -11.65
CA ARG A 123 9.21 23.07 -11.81
C ARG A 123 9.89 23.55 -13.09
N ASN A 124 10.86 22.77 -13.60
CA ASN A 124 11.62 23.10 -14.81
C ASN A 124 11.09 22.40 -16.06
N ALA A 125 10.13 21.48 -15.92
CA ALA A 125 9.46 20.84 -17.03
C ALA A 125 8.36 21.74 -17.62
N ASP A 126 8.04 21.54 -18.89
CA ASP A 126 6.85 22.15 -19.48
C ASP A 126 5.62 21.78 -18.66
N GLN A 127 4.92 22.80 -18.16
CA GLN A 127 3.73 22.59 -17.35
C GLN A 127 2.62 22.05 -18.24
N VAL A 128 2.20 20.83 -17.99
CA VAL A 128 1.05 20.22 -18.64
C VAL A 128 -0.20 20.61 -17.87
N GLU A 129 -1.11 21.33 -18.54
CA GLU A 129 -2.34 21.83 -17.91
C GLU A 129 -3.27 20.69 -17.45
N PHE A 130 -3.35 19.62 -18.27
CA PHE A 130 -4.20 18.45 -17.99
C PHE A 130 -3.38 17.15 -18.07
N PRO A 131 -2.62 16.80 -17.02
CA PRO A 131 -1.74 15.64 -17.06
C PRO A 131 -2.50 14.32 -17.29
N VAL A 132 -1.99 13.49 -18.19
CA VAL A 132 -2.54 12.14 -18.47
C VAL A 132 -2.45 11.20 -17.24
N THR A 133 -1.64 11.53 -16.24
CA THR A 133 -1.54 10.80 -14.97
C THR A 133 -2.82 10.87 -14.16
N TRP A 134 -3.69 11.84 -14.42
CA TRP A 134 -5.00 11.99 -13.79
C TRP A 134 -6.01 10.91 -14.20
N LEU A 135 -5.76 10.17 -15.28
CA LEU A 135 -6.62 9.06 -15.68
C LEU A 135 -6.60 7.92 -14.65
N PRO A 136 -7.75 7.56 -14.08
CA PRO A 136 -7.83 6.56 -13.03
C PRO A 136 -7.64 5.12 -13.54
N GLY A 137 -7.28 4.23 -12.62
CA GLY A 137 -7.25 2.79 -12.82
C GLY A 137 -6.19 2.30 -13.81
N ASN A 138 -6.33 1.04 -14.20
CA ASN A 138 -5.40 0.39 -15.10
C ASN A 138 -5.56 0.89 -16.55
N LYS A 139 -4.44 1.27 -17.15
CA LYS A 139 -4.37 1.66 -18.56
C LYS A 139 -4.21 0.41 -19.43
N ASN A 140 -5.02 0.29 -20.49
CA ASN A 140 -4.83 -0.78 -21.47
C ASN A 140 -3.50 -0.62 -22.22
N ASN A 141 -3.06 -1.67 -22.91
CA ASN A 141 -1.74 -1.68 -23.56
C ASN A 141 -1.56 -0.55 -24.60
N LYS A 142 -2.60 -0.18 -25.34
CA LYS A 142 -2.54 0.90 -26.33
C LYS A 142 -2.35 2.26 -25.66
N LEU A 143 -3.15 2.53 -24.62
CA LEU A 143 -3.05 3.76 -23.83
C LEU A 143 -1.69 3.85 -23.13
N ARG A 144 -1.18 2.74 -22.61
CA ARG A 144 0.16 2.68 -22.00
C ARG A 144 1.25 2.99 -23.02
N ASN A 145 1.18 2.37 -24.21
CA ASN A 145 2.15 2.66 -25.29
C ASN A 145 2.14 4.14 -25.68
N LEU A 146 0.95 4.74 -25.84
CA LEU A 146 0.79 6.16 -26.16
C LEU A 146 1.48 7.06 -25.12
N ILE A 147 1.36 6.72 -23.84
CA ILE A 147 1.93 7.50 -22.74
C ILE A 147 3.44 7.23 -22.59
N GLU A 148 3.85 5.96 -22.53
CA GLU A 148 5.22 5.57 -22.15
C GLU A 148 6.20 5.57 -23.33
N VAL A 149 5.74 5.29 -24.55
CA VAL A 149 6.59 5.18 -25.75
C VAL A 149 6.46 6.41 -26.64
N GLU A 150 5.23 6.89 -26.88
CA GLU A 150 4.98 8.03 -27.75
C GLU A 150 5.07 9.37 -26.99
N GLY A 151 5.17 9.34 -25.65
CA GLY A 151 5.41 10.49 -24.81
C GLY A 151 4.22 11.44 -24.62
N VAL A 152 2.99 10.96 -24.86
CA VAL A 152 1.79 11.76 -24.66
C VAL A 152 1.61 12.06 -23.18
N SER A 153 1.59 13.34 -22.80
CA SER A 153 1.52 13.81 -21.41
C SER A 153 0.23 14.57 -21.09
N ASP A 154 -0.53 15.03 -22.08
CA ASP A 154 -1.73 15.84 -21.90
C ASP A 154 -3.00 15.07 -22.31
N LEU A 155 -4.05 15.17 -21.47
CA LEU A 155 -5.35 14.52 -21.71
C LEU A 155 -5.99 14.89 -23.05
N ARG A 156 -5.74 16.12 -23.55
CA ARG A 156 -6.25 16.59 -24.85
C ARG A 156 -5.75 15.75 -26.01
N GLN A 157 -4.59 15.14 -25.88
CA GLN A 157 -3.94 14.33 -26.92
C GLN A 157 -4.34 12.85 -26.87
N VAL A 158 -5.06 12.42 -25.84
CA VAL A 158 -5.47 11.02 -25.68
C VAL A 158 -6.76 10.76 -26.45
N PRO A 159 -6.79 9.83 -27.44
CA PRO A 159 -8.02 9.47 -28.15
C PRO A 159 -9.08 8.84 -27.23
N ASP A 160 -10.34 9.23 -27.40
CA ASP A 160 -11.46 8.78 -26.56
C ASP A 160 -11.70 7.27 -26.66
N GLU A 161 -11.46 6.69 -27.82
CA GLU A 161 -11.62 5.25 -28.08
C GLU A 161 -10.62 4.38 -27.32
N LEU A 162 -9.56 4.94 -26.75
CA LEU A 162 -8.60 4.24 -25.89
C LEU A 162 -9.03 4.23 -24.43
N LEU A 163 -10.05 5.01 -24.08
CA LEU A 163 -10.49 5.21 -22.69
C LEU A 163 -11.67 4.30 -22.35
N ASN A 164 -11.65 3.75 -21.14
CA ASN A 164 -12.85 3.14 -20.58
C ASN A 164 -13.85 4.21 -20.12
N PRO A 165 -15.13 3.86 -19.82
CA PRO A 165 -16.16 4.83 -19.46
C PRO A 165 -15.77 5.76 -18.30
N LYS A 166 -15.08 5.24 -17.27
CA LYS A 166 -14.63 6.04 -16.14
C LYS A 166 -13.51 7.01 -16.53
N GLN A 167 -12.57 6.57 -17.34
CA GLN A 167 -11.47 7.41 -17.85
C GLN A 167 -12.00 8.50 -18.79
N LEU A 168 -12.96 8.15 -19.66
CA LEU A 168 -13.60 9.11 -20.56
C LEU A 168 -14.36 10.19 -19.76
N ARG A 169 -15.09 9.81 -18.73
CA ARG A 169 -15.76 10.72 -17.80
C ARG A 169 -14.76 11.70 -17.17
N VAL A 170 -13.66 11.18 -16.62
CA VAL A 170 -12.58 12.00 -16.05
C VAL A 170 -12.06 12.98 -17.09
N LYS A 171 -11.66 12.53 -18.28
CA LYS A 171 -11.18 13.41 -19.36
C LYS A 171 -12.19 14.49 -19.69
N THR A 172 -13.44 14.11 -19.99
CA THR A 172 -14.49 15.03 -20.41
C THR A 172 -14.74 16.14 -19.39
N HIS A 173 -14.89 15.76 -18.13
CA HIS A 173 -15.23 16.72 -17.07
C HIS A 173 -14.03 17.54 -16.61
N THR A 174 -12.82 16.97 -16.65
CA THR A 174 -11.58 17.73 -16.42
C THR A 174 -11.39 18.81 -17.47
N LEU A 175 -11.45 18.46 -18.77
CA LEU A 175 -11.27 19.42 -19.85
C LEU A 175 -12.38 20.45 -19.90
N GLY A 176 -13.60 20.06 -19.51
CA GLY A 176 -14.76 20.95 -19.46
C GLY A 176 -14.85 21.80 -18.19
N GLY A 177 -13.98 21.61 -17.20
CA GLY A 177 -14.02 22.30 -15.91
C GLY A 177 -15.34 22.09 -15.15
N SER A 178 -15.99 20.92 -15.30
CA SER A 178 -17.31 20.65 -14.78
C SER A 178 -17.33 19.45 -13.82
N VAL A 179 -18.18 19.54 -12.81
CA VAL A 179 -18.42 18.40 -11.89
C VAL A 179 -19.37 17.41 -12.58
N TYR A 180 -19.03 16.13 -12.51
CA TYR A 180 -19.97 15.07 -12.84
C TYR A 180 -20.70 14.62 -11.59
N PHE A 181 -22.04 14.66 -11.64
CA PHE A 181 -22.87 14.11 -10.58
C PHE A 181 -24.15 13.50 -11.16
N ASN A 182 -24.22 12.17 -11.14
CA ASN A 182 -25.44 11.43 -11.46
C ASN A 182 -26.28 11.25 -10.19
N ALA A 183 -27.02 12.30 -9.82
CA ALA A 183 -27.80 12.34 -8.59
C ALA A 183 -28.90 11.27 -8.56
N ASP A 184 -29.56 11.02 -9.69
CA ASP A 184 -30.64 10.02 -9.80
C ASP A 184 -30.12 8.60 -9.65
N GLY A 185 -28.96 8.29 -10.25
CA GLY A 185 -28.30 6.99 -10.11
C GLY A 185 -27.87 6.74 -8.66
N ALA A 186 -27.18 7.70 -8.04
CA ALA A 186 -26.78 7.61 -6.64
C ALA A 186 -27.99 7.44 -5.70
N ALA A 187 -29.06 8.22 -5.92
CA ALA A 187 -30.28 8.13 -5.14
C ALA A 187 -30.98 6.76 -5.31
N ALA A 188 -31.01 6.20 -6.52
CA ALA A 188 -31.60 4.90 -6.78
C ALA A 188 -30.85 3.76 -6.06
N GLU A 189 -29.52 3.79 -6.04
CA GLU A 189 -28.73 2.82 -5.30
C GLU A 189 -28.91 2.96 -3.78
N LEU A 190 -28.84 4.18 -3.26
CA LEU A 190 -29.02 4.44 -1.82
C LEU A 190 -30.44 4.15 -1.32
N ALA A 191 -31.48 4.32 -2.13
CA ALA A 191 -32.87 4.07 -1.77
C ALA A 191 -33.17 2.60 -1.41
N GLN A 192 -32.29 1.67 -1.80
CA GLN A 192 -32.39 0.26 -1.43
C GLN A 192 -32.10 0.04 0.07
N HIS A 193 -31.44 0.99 0.72
CA HIS A 193 -30.96 0.91 2.09
C HIS A 193 -31.82 1.76 3.03
N LYS A 194 -32.77 1.09 3.72
CA LYS A 194 -33.74 1.79 4.56
C LYS A 194 -33.20 2.14 5.95
N LEU A 195 -33.65 3.29 6.47
CA LEU A 195 -33.38 3.70 7.85
C LEU A 195 -34.09 2.77 8.87
N PRO A 196 -33.51 2.57 10.08
CA PRO A 196 -32.30 3.21 10.57
C PRO A 196 -31.06 2.66 9.89
N ALA A 197 -30.07 3.52 9.68
CA ALA A 197 -28.78 3.18 9.10
C ALA A 197 -27.64 3.46 10.08
N LEU A 198 -26.55 2.76 9.90
CA LEU A 198 -25.31 2.91 10.65
C LEU A 198 -24.20 3.38 9.69
N PHE A 199 -23.26 4.17 10.19
CA PHE A 199 -22.05 4.59 9.48
C PHE A 199 -20.87 4.24 10.36
N LEU A 200 -20.00 3.38 9.86
CA LEU A 200 -18.93 2.74 10.62
C LEU A 200 -17.56 3.06 10.00
N ASP A 201 -16.60 3.33 10.87
CA ASP A 201 -15.21 3.58 10.50
C ASP A 201 -14.27 2.98 11.56
N PHE A 202 -13.12 2.42 11.12
CA PHE A 202 -12.14 1.76 11.97
C PHE A 202 -10.77 2.43 11.89
N GLU A 203 -10.09 2.47 13.05
CA GLU A 203 -8.66 2.71 13.11
C GLU A 203 -7.91 1.45 13.49
N THR A 204 -6.77 1.23 12.82
CA THR A 204 -5.94 0.03 13.03
C THR A 204 -4.49 0.38 13.33
N ILE A 205 -3.84 -0.52 14.08
CA ILE A 205 -2.40 -0.51 14.30
C ILE A 205 -1.79 -1.77 13.69
N ASN A 206 -0.60 -1.66 13.13
CA ASN A 206 0.17 -2.81 12.66
C ASN A 206 1.63 -2.72 13.12
N PHE A 207 2.25 -3.88 13.26
CA PHE A 207 3.65 -3.99 13.65
C PHE A 207 4.40 -4.91 12.69
N ALA A 208 5.58 -4.47 12.26
CA ALA A 208 6.51 -5.33 11.54
C ALA A 208 7.00 -6.49 12.45
N VAL A 209 7.20 -6.19 13.74
CA VAL A 209 7.52 -7.16 14.79
C VAL A 209 6.33 -7.26 15.74
N PRO A 210 5.52 -8.31 15.68
CA PRO A 210 4.34 -8.45 16.52
C PRO A 210 4.67 -8.44 18.02
N ILE A 211 3.85 -7.74 18.80
CA ILE A 211 4.02 -7.65 20.26
C ILE A 211 2.97 -8.43 21.04
N TRP A 212 1.88 -8.84 20.40
CA TRP A 212 0.79 -9.59 21.02
C TRP A 212 0.74 -11.02 20.52
N LYS A 213 0.64 -11.96 21.44
CA LYS A 213 0.55 -13.39 21.13
C LYS A 213 -0.58 -13.69 20.14
N GLY A 214 -0.27 -14.50 19.12
CA GLY A 214 -1.24 -14.91 18.11
C GLY A 214 -1.46 -13.88 17.00
N THR A 215 -0.67 -12.79 16.96
CA THR A 215 -0.66 -11.81 15.86
C THR A 215 0.49 -12.07 14.90
N ARG A 216 0.38 -11.53 13.68
CA ARG A 216 1.36 -11.70 12.60
C ARG A 216 2.02 -10.36 12.24
N PRO A 217 3.21 -10.39 11.65
CA PRO A 217 3.81 -9.20 11.05
C PRO A 217 2.84 -8.48 10.11
N PHE A 218 2.79 -7.15 10.18
CA PHE A 218 1.96 -6.27 9.38
C PHE A 218 0.44 -6.52 9.46
N GLN A 219 -0.01 -7.37 10.37
CA GLN A 219 -1.43 -7.57 10.61
C GLN A 219 -2.08 -6.29 11.10
N GLN A 220 -3.10 -5.81 10.40
CA GLN A 220 -3.88 -4.65 10.81
C GLN A 220 -4.84 -5.05 11.93
N ILE A 221 -4.61 -4.51 13.11
CA ILE A 221 -5.36 -4.85 14.33
C ILE A 221 -6.23 -3.64 14.69
N PRO A 222 -7.56 -3.75 14.59
CA PRO A 222 -8.44 -2.65 14.92
C PRO A 222 -8.42 -2.39 16.42
N PHE A 223 -8.25 -1.12 16.80
CA PHE A 223 -8.20 -0.66 18.18
C PHE A 223 -9.21 0.44 18.50
N GLN A 224 -9.80 1.05 17.46
CA GLN A 224 -10.83 2.09 17.57
C GLN A 224 -11.89 1.89 16.51
N PHE A 225 -13.15 2.18 16.85
CA PHE A 225 -14.21 2.45 15.89
C PHE A 225 -15.02 3.67 16.26
N SER A 226 -15.57 4.32 15.23
CA SER A 226 -16.60 5.35 15.31
C SER A 226 -17.87 4.83 14.63
N LEU A 227 -19.00 4.89 15.31
CA LEU A 227 -20.28 4.41 14.81
C LEU A 227 -21.36 5.46 14.97
N HIS A 228 -21.82 6.03 13.87
CA HIS A 228 -22.97 6.91 13.85
C HIS A 228 -24.23 6.14 13.46
N ARG A 229 -25.35 6.43 14.11
CA ARG A 229 -26.65 5.84 13.80
C ARG A 229 -27.65 6.93 13.45
N LEU A 230 -28.20 6.87 12.25
CA LEU A 230 -29.27 7.72 11.77
C LEU A 230 -30.60 6.98 11.92
N SER A 231 -31.50 7.53 12.75
CA SER A 231 -32.82 6.96 12.97
C SER A 231 -33.78 7.29 11.82
N ARG A 232 -34.97 6.65 11.80
CA ARG A 232 -36.05 6.96 10.85
C ARG A 232 -36.59 8.37 10.98
N THR A 233 -36.44 9.01 12.14
CA THR A 233 -36.86 10.38 12.41
C THR A 233 -35.77 11.43 12.19
N GLY A 234 -34.62 11.02 11.59
CA GLY A 234 -33.48 11.91 11.34
C GLY A 234 -32.59 12.18 12.55
N LYS A 235 -32.85 11.55 13.71
CA LYS A 235 -31.99 11.71 14.89
C LYS A 235 -30.69 10.95 14.68
N LEU A 236 -29.54 11.67 14.78
CA LEU A 236 -28.20 11.11 14.77
C LEU A 236 -27.74 10.85 16.21
N THR A 237 -27.14 9.66 16.42
CA THR A 237 -26.49 9.29 17.68
C THR A 237 -25.13 8.70 17.37
N HIS A 238 -24.17 8.81 18.31
CA HIS A 238 -22.81 8.32 18.16
C HIS A 238 -22.47 7.32 19.26
N LYS A 239 -21.73 6.30 18.90
CA LYS A 239 -21.03 5.37 19.79
C LYS A 239 -19.60 5.21 19.32
N GLU A 240 -18.69 5.02 20.24
CA GLU A 240 -17.29 4.81 19.94
C GLU A 240 -16.69 3.75 20.85
N PHE A 241 -15.58 3.22 20.43
CA PHE A 241 -14.69 2.39 21.25
C PHE A 241 -13.25 2.77 20.92
N ILE A 242 -12.42 2.89 21.92
CA ILE A 242 -10.97 3.03 21.79
C ILE A 242 -10.27 2.24 22.87
N ASP A 243 -9.22 1.53 22.51
CA ASP A 243 -8.38 0.79 23.45
C ASP A 243 -6.94 1.33 23.44
N LEU A 244 -6.58 2.02 24.50
CA LEU A 244 -5.24 2.58 24.71
C LEU A 244 -4.48 1.86 25.84
N SER A 245 -4.91 0.65 26.21
CA SER A 245 -4.31 -0.12 27.32
C SER A 245 -2.91 -0.67 27.05
N GLY A 246 -2.48 -0.68 25.79
CA GLY A 246 -1.25 -1.36 25.36
C GLY A 246 -1.36 -2.88 25.28
N GLN A 247 -2.49 -3.46 25.69
CA GLN A 247 -2.80 -4.87 25.53
C GLN A 247 -3.45 -5.13 24.16
N ASP A 248 -3.51 -6.40 23.74
CA ASP A 248 -4.22 -6.77 22.51
C ASP A 248 -5.70 -6.34 22.56
N PRO A 249 -6.11 -5.37 21.73
CA PRO A 249 -7.46 -4.83 21.76
C PRO A 249 -8.50 -5.73 21.07
N SER A 250 -8.05 -6.68 20.24
CA SER A 250 -8.89 -7.36 19.24
C SER A 250 -10.16 -7.96 19.80
N ARG A 251 -10.08 -8.61 20.97
CA ARG A 251 -11.26 -9.26 21.57
C ARG A 251 -12.26 -8.25 22.11
N ARG A 252 -11.76 -7.25 22.86
CA ARG A 252 -12.61 -6.19 23.43
C ARG A 252 -13.24 -5.34 22.32
N PHE A 253 -12.47 -5.06 21.28
CA PHE A 253 -12.98 -4.40 20.08
C PHE A 253 -14.13 -5.19 19.44
N ALA A 254 -13.95 -6.49 19.20
CA ALA A 254 -14.98 -7.34 18.59
C ALA A 254 -16.27 -7.39 19.43
N GLU A 255 -16.14 -7.56 20.75
CA GLU A 255 -17.29 -7.59 21.68
C GLU A 255 -18.01 -6.24 21.73
N ALA A 256 -17.28 -5.12 21.76
CA ALA A 256 -17.84 -3.76 21.72
C ALA A 256 -18.52 -3.46 20.39
N LEU A 257 -17.93 -3.87 19.25
CA LEU A 257 -18.51 -3.70 17.91
C LEU A 257 -19.85 -4.43 17.78
N ILE A 258 -19.92 -5.69 18.23
CA ILE A 258 -21.16 -6.49 18.22
C ILE A 258 -22.25 -5.78 19.04
N ALA A 259 -21.91 -5.30 20.24
CA ALA A 259 -22.85 -4.60 21.09
C ALA A 259 -23.30 -3.23 20.52
N ALA A 260 -22.41 -2.55 19.79
CA ALA A 260 -22.69 -1.24 19.20
C ALA A 260 -23.58 -1.32 17.97
N CYS A 261 -23.28 -2.25 17.03
CA CYS A 261 -23.96 -2.39 15.74
C CYS A 261 -25.38 -2.97 15.88
N GLY A 262 -25.65 -3.76 16.93
CA GLY A 262 -26.93 -4.45 17.07
C GLY A 262 -27.28 -5.32 15.86
N GLU A 263 -28.55 -5.66 15.68
CA GLU A 263 -28.98 -6.70 14.72
C GLU A 263 -29.63 -6.15 13.43
N ARG A 264 -29.87 -4.85 13.31
CA ARG A 264 -30.73 -4.32 12.24
C ARG A 264 -30.18 -3.07 11.56
N GLY A 265 -30.51 -2.95 10.28
CA GLY A 265 -30.23 -1.80 9.41
C GLY A 265 -28.91 -1.98 8.63
N PRO A 266 -28.78 -1.32 7.48
CA PRO A 266 -27.53 -1.30 6.72
C PRO A 266 -26.44 -0.59 7.51
N ILE A 267 -25.19 -0.99 7.26
CA ILE A 267 -23.98 -0.40 7.85
C ILE A 267 -23.15 0.14 6.71
N PHE A 268 -23.13 1.44 6.56
CA PHE A 268 -22.33 2.10 5.53
C PHE A 268 -20.88 2.20 5.96
N VAL A 269 -19.99 1.82 5.06
CA VAL A 269 -18.52 1.90 5.16
C VAL A 269 -17.97 2.54 3.89
N TYR A 270 -16.72 2.96 3.91
CA TYR A 270 -16.06 3.49 2.72
C TYR A 270 -14.87 2.61 2.34
N SER A 271 -15.07 1.69 1.43
CA SER A 271 -14.22 0.59 0.98
C SER A 271 -14.49 -0.76 1.68
N SER A 272 -13.77 -1.79 1.26
CA SER A 272 -13.82 -3.13 1.86
C SER A 272 -12.96 -3.29 3.13
N PHE A 273 -12.44 -2.19 3.66
CA PHE A 273 -11.49 -2.23 4.77
C PHE A 273 -12.09 -2.86 6.03
N GLU A 274 -13.26 -2.40 6.46
CA GLU A 274 -13.97 -2.88 7.64
C GLU A 274 -14.36 -4.35 7.50
N SER A 275 -14.86 -4.75 6.33
CA SER A 275 -15.19 -6.16 6.01
C SER A 275 -14.00 -7.07 6.23
N ASN A 276 -12.84 -6.72 5.70
CA ASN A 276 -11.61 -7.50 5.86
C ASN A 276 -11.21 -7.65 7.33
N ARG A 277 -11.34 -6.58 8.13
CA ARG A 277 -11.01 -6.61 9.57
C ARG A 277 -12.00 -7.46 10.35
N ILE A 278 -13.30 -7.34 10.07
CA ILE A 278 -14.36 -8.16 10.69
C ILE A 278 -14.11 -9.65 10.38
N TYR A 279 -13.74 -9.99 9.14
CA TYR A 279 -13.44 -11.36 8.74
C TYR A 279 -12.23 -11.95 9.48
N GLU A 280 -11.16 -11.14 9.67
CA GLU A 280 -9.99 -11.56 10.44
C GLU A 280 -10.33 -11.77 11.92
N LEU A 281 -11.15 -10.89 12.52
CA LEU A 281 -11.64 -11.06 13.89
C LEU A 281 -12.50 -12.32 14.04
N ALA A 282 -13.38 -12.59 13.07
CA ALA A 282 -14.21 -13.80 13.07
C ALA A 282 -13.37 -15.09 13.03
N LYS A 283 -12.32 -15.11 12.20
CA LYS A 283 -11.35 -16.23 12.18
C LYS A 283 -10.61 -16.39 13.49
N ARG A 284 -10.19 -15.28 14.09
CA ARG A 284 -9.41 -15.29 15.33
C ARG A 284 -10.24 -15.67 16.55
N PHE A 285 -11.52 -15.34 16.58
CA PHE A 285 -12.45 -15.58 17.69
C PHE A 285 -13.67 -16.39 17.24
N PRO A 286 -13.57 -17.72 17.08
CA PRO A 286 -14.67 -18.55 16.55
C PRO A 286 -15.99 -18.41 17.32
N LYS A 287 -15.93 -18.13 18.65
CA LYS A 287 -17.12 -17.91 19.49
C LYS A 287 -17.87 -16.61 19.13
N LEU A 288 -17.19 -15.63 18.53
CA LEU A 288 -17.74 -14.36 18.08
C LEU A 288 -17.98 -14.32 16.55
N ALA A 289 -17.62 -15.38 15.83
CA ALA A 289 -17.67 -15.41 14.38
C ALA A 289 -19.08 -15.13 13.84
N ARG A 290 -20.09 -15.82 14.35
CA ARG A 290 -21.47 -15.66 13.88
C ARG A 290 -21.99 -14.23 14.00
N PRO A 291 -21.93 -13.54 15.15
CA PRO A 291 -22.38 -12.15 15.23
C PRO A 291 -21.49 -11.18 14.44
N LEU A 292 -20.17 -11.41 14.28
CA LEU A 292 -19.31 -10.60 13.46
C LEU A 292 -19.66 -10.71 11.98
N LEU A 293 -19.84 -11.93 11.46
CA LEU A 293 -20.26 -12.14 10.07
C LEU A 293 -21.65 -11.58 9.78
N ALA A 294 -22.58 -11.62 10.77
CA ALA A 294 -23.88 -10.96 10.65
C ALA A 294 -23.78 -9.42 10.56
N ILE A 295 -22.71 -8.80 11.07
CA ILE A 295 -22.41 -7.39 10.83
C ILE A 295 -21.89 -7.22 9.39
N ASP A 296 -20.97 -8.08 8.95
CA ASP A 296 -20.39 -8.06 7.61
C ASP A 296 -21.47 -8.18 6.51
N ASP A 297 -22.44 -9.10 6.67
CA ASP A 297 -23.58 -9.28 5.76
C ASP A 297 -24.45 -8.01 5.57
N ARG A 298 -24.30 -7.02 6.44
CA ARG A 298 -25.04 -5.76 6.41
C ARG A 298 -24.22 -4.58 5.92
N LEU A 299 -22.94 -4.78 5.62
CA LEU A 299 -22.07 -3.71 5.13
C LEU A 299 -22.50 -3.26 3.73
N VAL A 300 -22.46 -1.97 3.52
CA VAL A 300 -22.71 -1.30 2.25
C VAL A 300 -21.50 -0.42 1.95
N ASP A 301 -20.72 -0.80 0.97
CA ASP A 301 -19.56 -0.02 0.54
C ASP A 301 -20.00 1.19 -0.30
N LEU A 302 -19.71 2.39 0.17
CA LEU A 302 -20.05 3.65 -0.52
C LEU A 302 -19.04 4.02 -1.61
N LEU A 303 -17.83 3.43 -1.62
CA LEU A 303 -16.79 3.77 -2.61
C LEU A 303 -17.22 3.46 -4.05
N PRO A 304 -17.83 2.30 -4.38
CA PRO A 304 -18.34 2.04 -5.72
C PRO A 304 -19.42 3.06 -6.14
N ILE A 305 -20.35 3.37 -5.25
CA ILE A 305 -21.43 4.34 -5.51
C ILE A 305 -20.85 5.73 -5.79
N ALA A 306 -19.95 6.20 -4.91
CA ALA A 306 -19.29 7.49 -5.11
C ALA A 306 -18.50 7.52 -6.43
N SER A 307 -17.71 6.46 -6.69
CA SER A 307 -16.88 6.36 -7.89
C SER A 307 -17.69 6.32 -9.20
N GLU A 308 -18.90 5.75 -9.17
CA GLU A 308 -19.75 5.66 -10.36
C GLU A 308 -20.51 6.95 -10.61
N HIS A 309 -20.96 7.62 -9.57
CA HIS A 309 -21.90 8.72 -9.68
C HIS A 309 -21.32 10.11 -9.45
N TYR A 310 -20.05 10.22 -9.04
CA TYR A 310 -19.44 11.51 -8.75
C TYR A 310 -17.99 11.61 -9.28
N TYR A 311 -17.65 12.79 -9.80
CA TYR A 311 -16.28 13.19 -10.11
C TYR A 311 -16.14 14.70 -10.02
N HIS A 312 -15.07 15.17 -9.40
CA HIS A 312 -14.72 16.59 -9.31
C HIS A 312 -13.31 16.81 -9.89
N PRO A 313 -13.13 17.79 -10.82
CA PRO A 313 -11.82 18.05 -11.44
C PRO A 313 -10.70 18.41 -10.46
N ASP A 314 -11.03 19.00 -9.31
CA ASP A 314 -10.03 19.41 -8.29
C ASP A 314 -9.69 18.28 -7.30
N GLN A 315 -10.27 17.08 -7.44
CA GLN A 315 -10.05 15.92 -6.57
C GLN A 315 -9.32 14.80 -7.34
N GLN A 316 -8.08 15.07 -7.75
CA GLN A 316 -7.30 14.17 -8.58
C GLN A 316 -6.16 13.51 -7.82
#